data_bc7b8b3c1ba1f1daf26fcaacc841e53d
#
_entry.id   bc7b8b3c1ba1f1daf26fcaacc841e53d
#
_cell.length_a   1.000
_cell.length_b   1.000
_cell.length_c   1.000
_cell.angle_alpha   90.00
_cell.angle_beta   90.00
_cell.angle_gamma   90.00
#
_symmetry.space_group_name_H-M   'P 1'
#
loop_
_entity.id
_entity.type
_entity.pdbx_description
1 polymer ?
#
loop_
_entity_poly.entity_id
_entity_poly.type
_entity_poly.pdbx_seq_one_letter_code
_entity_poly.pdbx_strand_id
1 'polypeptide(L)'
;EKLNELDYDENDIEIQFSVISYLQSPNTPIYYSINNGNWQEIKNNNRSLLLNSLASGNYTIAFKTSLNNVSPTEVSFKINQPIWAKWWFILLLILAGLYGISLFYRNRIRKIQLRNQIVLEKVALENSLNQSKIKAIKSQMNPHFFYNALNTLQSYILSNDKKQALNYLSKFSNLTRTILELTEKDMISIAEEVKTLSLYLEIEKARFDDDFDYQIIVAPEIDSEQTKIPSMLLQPYVENAIKHGLLHKEGLKKIFIQFSETEDYISIIIDDNGIGRKKSSELNSIKNKNHQSFATKAIQNRIDLLNQNQTNKISIEFTDKVNPSQIAIGTTVRIEIPKNENP
;
A
#
# COMPACT_ATOMS: atom_id res chain seq x y z
N GLU A 1 57.03 -50.28 -26.43
CA GLU A 1 57.67 -48.95 -26.12
C GLU A 1 56.56 -48.02 -25.60
N LYS A 2 56.76 -47.41 -24.41
CA LYS A 2 55.82 -46.42 -23.85
C LYS A 2 55.82 -45.24 -24.79
N LEU A 3 54.72 -44.89 -25.43
CA LEU A 3 54.54 -43.61 -26.05
C LEU A 3 54.88 -42.53 -25.00
N ASN A 4 55.87 -41.67 -25.30
CA ASN A 4 56.11 -40.48 -24.51
C ASN A 4 54.90 -39.55 -24.64
N GLU A 5 54.17 -39.36 -23.57
CA GLU A 5 53.07 -38.39 -23.52
C GLU A 5 53.67 -37.05 -23.11
N LEU A 6 53.42 -36.07 -23.94
CA LEU A 6 53.84 -34.65 -23.73
C LEU A 6 52.61 -33.81 -23.42
N ASP A 7 52.76 -32.79 -22.63
CA ASP A 7 51.71 -31.84 -22.39
C ASP A 7 51.50 -30.90 -23.59
N TYR A 8 50.37 -30.23 -23.65
CA TYR A 8 49.97 -29.39 -24.79
C TYR A 8 50.91 -28.20 -25.08
N ASP A 9 51.68 -27.77 -24.07
CA ASP A 9 52.68 -26.69 -24.13
C ASP A 9 54.09 -27.19 -24.45
N GLU A 10 54.30 -28.53 -24.42
CA GLU A 10 55.54 -29.18 -24.84
C GLU A 10 55.49 -29.55 -26.34
N ASN A 11 55.19 -28.57 -27.20
CA ASN A 11 54.90 -28.77 -28.61
C ASN A 11 56.10 -28.44 -29.56
N ASP A 12 57.20 -28.02 -29.00
CA ASP A 12 58.48 -27.83 -29.70
C ASP A 12 59.43 -28.97 -29.33
N ILE A 13 59.68 -29.83 -30.29
CA ILE A 13 60.41 -31.10 -30.04
C ILE A 13 61.68 -31.13 -30.85
N GLU A 14 62.82 -31.37 -30.20
CA GLU A 14 64.08 -31.68 -30.84
C GLU A 14 64.40 -33.18 -30.72
N ILE A 15 64.50 -33.87 -31.85
CA ILE A 15 64.84 -35.29 -31.88
C ILE A 15 66.28 -35.38 -32.30
N GLN A 16 67.17 -35.80 -31.39
CA GLN A 16 68.58 -36.05 -31.66
C GLN A 16 68.77 -37.51 -32.03
N PHE A 17 69.54 -37.74 -33.09
CA PHE A 17 69.82 -39.09 -33.59
C PHE A 17 71.28 -39.28 -33.95
N SER A 18 71.77 -40.49 -33.86
CA SER A 18 73.14 -40.85 -34.31
C SER A 18 73.10 -42.03 -35.30
N VAL A 19 73.86 -41.93 -36.36
CA VAL A 19 73.96 -43.04 -37.32
C VAL A 19 75.33 -43.72 -37.09
N ILE A 20 75.24 -45.01 -36.74
CA ILE A 20 76.39 -45.86 -36.55
C ILE A 20 76.59 -46.64 -37.85
N SER A 21 77.62 -46.35 -38.61
CA SER A 21 77.96 -47.08 -39.85
C SER A 21 79.44 -47.43 -39.88
N TYR A 22 79.72 -48.67 -40.15
CA TYR A 22 81.12 -49.18 -40.25
C TYR A 22 81.66 -49.12 -41.67
N LEU A 23 80.82 -48.79 -42.67
CA LEU A 23 81.18 -48.93 -44.08
C LEU A 23 80.95 -47.66 -44.93
N GLN A 24 80.49 -46.56 -44.35
CA GLN A 24 80.09 -45.40 -45.13
C GLN A 24 80.79 -44.10 -44.80
N SER A 25 80.84 -43.21 -45.86
CA SER A 25 81.29 -41.85 -45.76
C SER A 25 80.45 -41.03 -44.71
N PRO A 26 81.07 -40.10 -43.99
CA PRO A 26 80.34 -39.26 -43.01
C PRO A 26 79.21 -38.42 -43.57
N ASN A 27 78.95 -38.39 -44.88
CA ASN A 27 77.92 -37.58 -45.57
C ASN A 27 76.77 -38.39 -46.10
N THR A 28 76.37 -39.47 -45.47
CA THR A 28 75.17 -40.24 -45.91
C THR A 28 73.86 -39.45 -45.67
N PRO A 29 73.02 -39.25 -46.71
CA PRO A 29 71.76 -38.50 -46.55
C PRO A 29 70.76 -39.29 -45.67
N ILE A 30 70.15 -38.58 -44.73
CA ILE A 30 69.11 -39.10 -43.79
C ILE A 30 67.78 -38.52 -44.19
N TYR A 31 66.81 -39.35 -44.26
CA TYR A 31 65.43 -38.98 -44.59
C TYR A 31 64.51 -39.23 -43.38
N TYR A 32 63.52 -38.33 -43.17
CA TYR A 32 62.48 -38.53 -42.18
C TYR A 32 61.10 -38.46 -42.80
N SER A 33 60.17 -39.07 -42.18
CA SER A 33 58.73 -39.03 -42.52
C SER A 33 57.89 -38.85 -41.23
N ILE A 34 56.90 -37.99 -41.27
CA ILE A 34 55.99 -37.76 -40.15
C ILE A 34 54.65 -38.44 -40.51
N ASN A 35 54.15 -39.30 -39.62
CA ASN A 35 52.86 -39.99 -39.77
C ASN A 35 52.69 -40.69 -41.14
N ASN A 36 53.71 -41.39 -41.60
CA ASN A 36 53.78 -42.07 -42.92
C ASN A 36 53.58 -41.11 -44.13
N GLY A 37 53.86 -39.84 -43.96
CA GLY A 37 53.84 -38.86 -45.03
C GLY A 37 55.05 -38.99 -45.99
N ASN A 38 55.25 -37.96 -46.81
CA ASN A 38 56.36 -37.94 -47.75
C ASN A 38 57.70 -37.88 -47.04
N TRP A 39 58.67 -38.63 -47.59
CA TRP A 39 60.02 -38.61 -47.08
C TRP A 39 60.75 -37.29 -47.44
N GLN A 40 61.32 -36.66 -46.41
CA GLN A 40 62.05 -35.40 -46.53
C GLN A 40 63.51 -35.58 -46.12
N GLU A 41 64.40 -35.01 -46.86
CA GLU A 41 65.84 -35.06 -46.55
C GLU A 41 66.17 -34.05 -45.45
N ILE A 42 66.94 -34.47 -44.46
CA ILE A 42 67.45 -33.59 -43.43
C ILE A 42 68.64 -32.84 -44.02
N LYS A 43 68.38 -31.59 -44.43
CA LYS A 43 69.39 -30.69 -44.99
C LYS A 43 70.31 -30.19 -43.88
N ASN A 44 71.52 -30.46 -43.93
CA ASN A 44 72.59 -30.07 -43.03
C ASN A 44 73.07 -31.27 -42.18
N ASN A 45 74.35 -31.30 -41.96
CA ASN A 45 75.10 -32.22 -41.10
C ASN A 45 74.64 -32.18 -39.62
N ASN A 46 73.47 -31.58 -39.34
CA ASN A 46 72.84 -31.53 -38.04
C ASN A 46 72.24 -32.91 -37.67
N ARG A 47 72.72 -33.46 -36.58
CA ARG A 47 72.23 -34.72 -36.03
C ARG A 47 70.96 -34.53 -35.17
N SER A 48 70.15 -33.49 -35.48
CA SER A 48 68.90 -33.19 -34.82
C SER A 48 67.81 -32.77 -35.82
N LEU A 49 66.59 -33.18 -35.57
CA LEU A 49 65.37 -32.76 -36.27
C LEU A 49 64.58 -31.87 -35.29
N LEU A 50 64.40 -30.59 -35.63
CA LEU A 50 63.55 -29.67 -34.84
C LEU A 50 62.18 -29.59 -35.45
N LEU A 51 61.15 -29.88 -34.68
CA LEU A 51 59.72 -29.78 -35.00
C LEU A 51 59.08 -28.77 -34.10
N ASN A 52 58.68 -27.64 -34.66
CA ASN A 52 58.08 -26.52 -33.85
C ASN A 52 56.57 -26.47 -34.01
N SER A 53 55.87 -26.10 -32.90
CA SER A 53 54.46 -25.80 -32.87
C SER A 53 53.57 -26.92 -33.36
N LEU A 54 53.83 -28.15 -32.93
CA LEU A 54 53.02 -29.30 -33.26
C LEU A 54 51.67 -29.24 -32.62
N ALA A 55 50.61 -29.52 -33.38
CA ALA A 55 49.26 -29.60 -32.86
C ALA A 55 49.06 -30.83 -31.94
N SER A 56 48.06 -30.79 -31.05
CA SER A 56 47.73 -31.96 -30.23
C SER A 56 47.34 -33.15 -31.11
N GLY A 57 47.98 -34.30 -30.83
CA GLY A 57 47.76 -35.51 -31.65
C GLY A 57 48.83 -36.56 -31.42
N ASN A 58 48.72 -37.68 -32.16
CA ASN A 58 49.71 -38.77 -32.16
C ASN A 58 50.67 -38.54 -33.30
N TYR A 59 51.96 -38.63 -33.04
CA TYR A 59 53.00 -38.49 -34.01
C TYR A 59 53.86 -39.72 -34.03
N THR A 60 54.17 -40.20 -35.25
CA THR A 60 55.15 -41.25 -35.51
C THR A 60 56.14 -40.72 -36.53
N ILE A 61 57.40 -40.59 -36.13
CA ILE A 61 58.46 -40.08 -36.99
C ILE A 61 59.37 -41.25 -37.32
N ALA A 62 59.44 -41.56 -38.61
CA ALA A 62 60.28 -42.63 -39.14
C ALA A 62 61.54 -42.01 -39.77
N PHE A 63 62.71 -42.59 -39.49
CA PHE A 63 63.98 -42.21 -40.02
C PHE A 63 64.57 -43.32 -40.88
N LYS A 64 65.16 -43.00 -42.04
CA LYS A 64 65.86 -43.96 -42.88
C LYS A 64 67.12 -43.32 -43.50
N THR A 65 68.08 -44.14 -43.84
CA THR A 65 69.29 -43.76 -44.67
C THR A 65 68.98 -44.15 -46.15
N SER A 66 69.83 -43.67 -47.07
CA SER A 66 69.67 -43.98 -48.51
C SER A 66 69.92 -45.44 -48.90
N LEU A 67 70.23 -46.34 -47.97
CA LEU A 67 70.39 -47.79 -48.19
C LEU A 67 69.04 -48.50 -48.22
N ASN A 68 68.77 -49.14 -49.34
CA ASN A 68 67.47 -49.75 -49.65
C ASN A 68 67.05 -50.97 -48.80
N ASN A 69 67.82 -51.42 -47.83
CA ASN A 69 67.64 -52.71 -47.13
C ASN A 69 67.51 -52.58 -45.56
N VAL A 70 67.37 -51.38 -45.03
CA VAL A 70 67.28 -51.22 -43.59
C VAL A 70 65.87 -50.73 -43.27
N SER A 71 65.16 -51.40 -42.33
CA SER A 71 63.85 -50.97 -41.82
C SER A 71 64.00 -49.57 -41.15
N PRO A 72 63.03 -48.65 -41.38
CA PRO A 72 63.11 -47.36 -40.75
C PRO A 72 63.05 -47.47 -39.22
N THR A 73 63.79 -46.61 -38.52
CA THR A 73 63.64 -46.47 -37.05
C THR A 73 62.55 -45.49 -36.75
N GLU A 74 61.59 -45.93 -35.94
CA GLU A 74 60.38 -45.10 -35.60
C GLU A 74 60.47 -44.61 -34.16
N VAL A 75 60.05 -43.33 -33.97
CA VAL A 75 59.85 -42.70 -32.66
C VAL A 75 58.42 -42.23 -32.61
N SER A 76 57.67 -42.71 -31.63
CA SER A 76 56.29 -42.32 -31.45
C SER A 76 56.12 -41.54 -30.15
N PHE A 77 55.31 -40.46 -30.22
CA PHE A 77 54.92 -39.65 -29.05
C PHE A 77 53.54 -39.09 -29.28
N LYS A 78 52.90 -38.62 -28.19
CA LYS A 78 51.57 -38.04 -28.19
C LYS A 78 51.56 -36.71 -27.47
N ILE A 79 51.01 -35.68 -28.10
CA ILE A 79 50.79 -34.35 -27.49
C ILE A 79 49.32 -34.31 -27.03
N ASN A 80 49.13 -34.14 -25.72
CA ASN A 80 47.81 -34.11 -25.10
C ASN A 80 47.02 -32.84 -25.46
N GLN A 81 45.69 -32.94 -25.51
CA GLN A 81 44.84 -31.79 -25.72
C GLN A 81 44.73 -30.95 -24.43
N PRO A 82 44.72 -29.60 -24.53
CA PRO A 82 44.48 -28.73 -23.38
C PRO A 82 43.14 -29.01 -22.73
N ILE A 83 43.05 -28.79 -21.41
CA ILE A 83 41.87 -29.09 -20.60
C ILE A 83 40.62 -28.38 -21.16
N TRP A 84 40.75 -27.14 -21.61
CA TRP A 84 39.67 -26.34 -22.15
C TRP A 84 39.11 -26.84 -23.49
N ALA A 85 39.83 -27.63 -24.23
CA ALA A 85 39.40 -28.25 -25.48
C ALA A 85 38.74 -29.62 -25.27
N LYS A 86 38.76 -30.17 -24.06
CA LYS A 86 38.12 -31.45 -23.73
C LYS A 86 36.62 -31.27 -23.66
N TRP A 87 35.83 -32.17 -24.26
CA TRP A 87 34.39 -32.14 -24.38
C TRP A 87 33.66 -31.99 -23.04
N TRP A 88 34.17 -32.63 -21.98
CA TRP A 88 33.56 -32.57 -20.65
C TRP A 88 33.73 -31.18 -20.01
N PHE A 89 34.82 -30.45 -20.28
CA PHE A 89 35.05 -29.10 -19.78
C PHE A 89 34.09 -28.10 -20.46
N ILE A 90 33.92 -28.22 -21.79
CA ILE A 90 32.95 -27.43 -22.54
C ILE A 90 31.53 -27.67 -22.02
N LEU A 91 31.17 -28.95 -21.76
CA LEU A 91 29.86 -29.32 -21.18
C LEU A 91 29.68 -28.68 -19.81
N LEU A 92 30.71 -28.70 -18.96
CA LEU A 92 30.65 -28.08 -17.62
C LEU A 92 30.41 -26.57 -17.71
N LEU A 93 31.07 -25.88 -18.64
CA LEU A 93 30.83 -24.44 -18.85
C LEU A 93 29.42 -24.14 -19.33
N ILE A 94 28.85 -24.95 -20.22
CA ILE A 94 27.45 -24.81 -20.68
C ILE A 94 26.48 -25.01 -19.51
N LEU A 95 26.68 -26.06 -18.70
CA LEU A 95 25.85 -26.30 -17.53
C LEU A 95 25.93 -25.18 -16.50
N ALA A 96 27.13 -24.67 -16.24
CA ALA A 96 27.32 -23.50 -15.35
C ALA A 96 26.61 -22.26 -15.88
N GLY A 97 26.68 -22.01 -17.18
CA GLY A 97 25.94 -20.92 -17.83
C GLY A 97 24.42 -21.05 -17.70
N LEU A 98 23.88 -22.24 -18.00
CA LEU A 98 22.45 -22.53 -17.85
C LEU A 98 21.98 -22.39 -16.40
N TYR A 99 22.77 -22.85 -15.45
CA TYR A 99 22.50 -22.68 -14.02
C TYR A 99 22.47 -21.20 -13.63
N GLY A 100 23.44 -20.41 -14.07
CA GLY A 100 23.47 -18.96 -13.84
C GLY A 100 22.24 -18.24 -14.40
N ILE A 101 21.84 -18.58 -15.63
CA ILE A 101 20.62 -18.06 -16.26
C ILE A 101 19.37 -18.44 -15.44
N SER A 102 19.27 -19.71 -15.01
CA SER A 102 18.17 -20.17 -14.17
C SER A 102 18.05 -19.40 -12.86
N LEU A 103 19.18 -19.18 -12.16
CA LEU A 103 19.22 -18.37 -10.92
C LEU A 103 18.78 -16.93 -11.18
N PHE A 104 19.24 -16.33 -12.27
CA PHE A 104 18.85 -14.97 -12.64
C PHE A 104 17.35 -14.83 -12.85
N TYR A 105 16.74 -15.74 -13.63
CA TYR A 105 15.30 -15.75 -13.86
C TYR A 105 14.49 -16.02 -12.58
N ARG A 106 14.93 -16.99 -11.77
CA ARG A 106 14.26 -17.27 -10.46
C ARG A 106 14.25 -16.05 -9.55
N ASN A 107 15.36 -15.32 -9.45
CA ASN A 107 15.45 -14.12 -8.64
C ASN A 107 14.58 -12.97 -9.22
N ARG A 108 14.54 -12.84 -10.54
CA ARG A 108 13.69 -11.85 -11.20
C ARG A 108 12.21 -12.11 -10.97
N ILE A 109 11.78 -13.36 -11.12
CA ILE A 109 10.39 -13.77 -10.89
C ILE A 109 9.99 -13.53 -9.43
N ARG A 110 10.84 -13.90 -8.47
CA ARG A 110 10.59 -13.64 -7.04
C ARG A 110 10.39 -12.15 -6.74
N LYS A 111 11.22 -11.28 -7.31
CA LYS A 111 11.10 -9.83 -7.15
C LYS A 111 9.79 -9.28 -7.74
N ILE A 112 9.36 -9.79 -8.89
CA ILE A 112 8.09 -9.40 -9.53
C ILE A 112 6.91 -9.86 -8.67
N GLN A 113 6.92 -11.11 -8.20
CA GLN A 113 5.87 -11.65 -7.33
C GLN A 113 5.72 -10.84 -6.04
N LEU A 114 6.84 -10.50 -5.38
CA LEU A 114 6.83 -9.68 -4.17
C LEU A 114 6.24 -8.29 -4.42
N ARG A 115 6.64 -7.63 -5.52
CA ARG A 115 6.07 -6.33 -5.91
C ARG A 115 4.56 -6.42 -6.16
N ASN A 116 4.12 -7.46 -6.88
CA ASN A 116 2.70 -7.66 -7.15
C ASN A 116 1.89 -7.90 -5.87
N GLN A 117 2.44 -8.66 -4.91
CA GLN A 117 1.80 -8.85 -3.61
C GLN A 117 1.62 -7.52 -2.86
N ILE A 118 2.66 -6.69 -2.79
CA ILE A 118 2.59 -5.37 -2.14
C ILE A 118 1.54 -4.47 -2.82
N VAL A 119 1.47 -4.48 -4.15
CA VAL A 119 0.46 -3.69 -4.89
C VAL A 119 -0.96 -4.19 -4.60
N LEU A 120 -1.18 -5.51 -4.60
CA LEU A 120 -2.48 -6.11 -4.29
C LEU A 120 -2.92 -5.80 -2.84
N GLU A 121 -1.99 -5.91 -1.88
CA GLU A 121 -2.25 -5.57 -0.49
C GLU A 121 -2.62 -4.09 -0.33
N LYS A 122 -1.89 -3.18 -1.00
CA LYS A 122 -2.20 -1.75 -1.01
C LYS A 122 -3.61 -1.48 -1.56
N VAL A 123 -3.97 -2.07 -2.71
CA VAL A 123 -5.31 -1.91 -3.31
C VAL A 123 -6.39 -2.47 -2.39
N ALA A 124 -6.16 -3.63 -1.75
CA ALA A 124 -7.10 -4.19 -0.79
C ALA A 124 -7.30 -3.29 0.43
N LEU A 125 -6.22 -2.69 0.94
CA LEU A 125 -6.28 -1.75 2.06
C LEU A 125 -7.03 -0.46 1.68
N GLU A 126 -6.76 0.12 0.51
CA GLU A 126 -7.49 1.28 -0.02
C GLU A 126 -8.98 0.99 -0.18
N ASN A 127 -9.34 -0.17 -0.72
CA ASN A 127 -10.74 -0.59 -0.84
C ASN A 127 -11.42 -0.76 0.54
N SER A 128 -10.73 -1.37 1.51
CA SER A 128 -11.23 -1.51 2.88
C SER A 128 -11.42 -0.15 3.55
N LEU A 129 -10.47 0.77 3.36
CA LEU A 129 -10.58 2.15 3.84
C LEU A 129 -11.78 2.88 3.22
N ASN A 130 -11.96 2.78 1.91
CA ASN A 130 -13.09 3.39 1.21
C ASN A 130 -14.44 2.81 1.66
N GLN A 131 -14.52 1.48 1.84
CA GLN A 131 -15.71 0.84 2.40
C GLN A 131 -16.00 1.31 3.84
N SER A 132 -14.95 1.46 4.66
CA SER A 132 -15.09 1.97 6.02
C SER A 132 -15.54 3.43 6.03
N LYS A 133 -15.02 4.27 5.14
CA LYS A 133 -15.48 5.67 4.94
C LYS A 133 -16.96 5.70 4.53
N ILE A 134 -17.35 4.90 3.53
CA ILE A 134 -18.77 4.80 3.09
C ILE A 134 -19.66 4.32 4.23
N LYS A 135 -19.21 3.34 5.02
CA LYS A 135 -19.97 2.84 6.18
C LYS A 135 -20.11 3.90 7.27
N ALA A 136 -19.05 4.67 7.53
CA ALA A 136 -19.07 5.80 8.46
C ALA A 136 -20.06 6.88 7.98
N ILE A 137 -19.99 7.28 6.70
CA ILE A 137 -20.94 8.23 6.08
C ILE A 137 -22.38 7.72 6.20
N LYS A 138 -22.63 6.45 5.83
CA LYS A 138 -23.97 5.84 5.97
C LYS A 138 -24.48 5.79 7.42
N SER A 139 -23.58 5.61 8.39
CA SER A 139 -23.97 5.60 9.81
C SER A 139 -24.21 6.99 10.39
N GLN A 140 -23.56 8.01 9.84
CA GLN A 140 -23.78 9.42 10.20
C GLN A 140 -25.02 10.01 9.53
N MET A 141 -25.42 9.53 8.36
CA MET A 141 -26.68 9.92 7.71
C MET A 141 -27.83 9.17 8.38
N ASN A 142 -28.55 9.84 9.26
CA ASN A 142 -29.73 9.28 9.93
C ASN A 142 -30.81 8.96 8.89
N PRO A 143 -31.10 7.67 8.57
CA PRO A 143 -32.09 7.33 7.55
C PRO A 143 -33.47 7.92 7.87
N HIS A 144 -33.80 8.03 9.14
CA HIS A 144 -35.04 8.61 9.61
C HIS A 144 -35.15 10.11 9.27
N PHE A 145 -34.06 10.87 9.28
CA PHE A 145 -34.06 12.26 8.83
C PHE A 145 -34.47 12.38 7.36
N PHE A 146 -33.91 11.52 6.48
CA PHE A 146 -34.27 11.48 5.06
C PHE A 146 -35.73 11.13 4.84
N TYR A 147 -36.23 10.11 5.52
CA TYR A 147 -37.66 9.76 5.44
C TYR A 147 -38.56 10.91 5.89
N ASN A 148 -38.23 11.57 6.98
CA ASN A 148 -38.99 12.71 7.47
C ASN A 148 -38.97 13.89 6.49
N ALA A 149 -37.80 14.20 5.93
CA ALA A 149 -37.67 15.26 4.94
C ALA A 149 -38.50 14.97 3.68
N LEU A 150 -38.48 13.72 3.19
CA LEU A 150 -39.31 13.32 2.06
C LEU A 150 -40.81 13.39 2.37
N ASN A 151 -41.24 13.00 3.57
CA ASN A 151 -42.65 13.10 4.01
C ASN A 151 -43.10 14.55 4.10
N THR A 152 -42.27 15.45 4.61
CA THR A 152 -42.57 16.90 4.66
C THR A 152 -42.68 17.47 3.24
N LEU A 153 -41.75 17.10 2.34
CA LEU A 153 -41.81 17.50 0.93
C LEU A 153 -43.10 16.98 0.27
N GLN A 154 -43.47 15.71 0.52
CA GLN A 154 -44.72 15.13 0.02
C GLN A 154 -45.95 15.89 0.55
N SER A 155 -45.95 16.30 1.81
CA SER A 155 -47.05 17.11 2.39
C SER A 155 -47.23 18.45 1.64
N TYR A 156 -46.11 19.17 1.36
CA TYR A 156 -46.17 20.41 0.58
C TYR A 156 -46.66 20.19 -0.86
N ILE A 157 -46.31 19.08 -1.48
CA ILE A 157 -46.81 18.74 -2.84
C ILE A 157 -48.31 18.43 -2.79
N LEU A 158 -48.77 17.68 -1.82
CA LEU A 158 -50.17 17.31 -1.66
C LEU A 158 -51.04 18.53 -1.32
N SER A 159 -50.54 19.48 -0.54
CA SER A 159 -51.22 20.75 -0.24
C SER A 159 -51.14 21.76 -1.39
N ASN A 160 -50.51 21.38 -2.53
CA ASN A 160 -50.30 22.22 -3.71
C ASN A 160 -49.49 23.50 -3.44
N ASP A 161 -48.70 23.53 -2.36
CA ASP A 161 -47.80 24.63 -2.06
C ASP A 161 -46.43 24.42 -2.76
N LYS A 162 -46.41 24.69 -4.05
CA LYS A 162 -45.19 24.55 -4.88
C LYS A 162 -44.02 25.40 -4.40
N LYS A 163 -44.32 26.58 -3.83
CA LYS A 163 -43.27 27.50 -3.36
C LYS A 163 -42.54 26.93 -2.14
N GLN A 164 -43.32 26.44 -1.17
CA GLN A 164 -42.71 25.80 0.02
C GLN A 164 -42.02 24.50 -0.35
N ALA A 165 -42.58 23.68 -1.23
CA ALA A 165 -41.91 22.46 -1.71
C ALA A 165 -40.56 22.73 -2.34
N LEU A 166 -40.45 23.72 -3.25
CA LEU A 166 -39.20 24.09 -3.89
C LEU A 166 -38.15 24.67 -2.91
N ASN A 167 -38.62 25.56 -2.01
CA ASN A 167 -37.75 26.13 -0.98
C ASN A 167 -37.18 25.05 -0.05
N TYR A 168 -38.05 24.15 0.42
CA TYR A 168 -37.68 23.02 1.28
C TYR A 168 -36.69 22.08 0.55
N LEU A 169 -36.97 21.70 -0.69
CA LEU A 169 -36.10 20.86 -1.50
C LEU A 169 -34.71 21.50 -1.72
N SER A 170 -34.66 22.82 -1.95
CA SER A 170 -33.41 23.55 -2.09
C SER A 170 -32.59 23.53 -0.81
N LYS A 171 -33.22 23.80 0.36
CA LYS A 171 -32.54 23.71 1.67
C LYS A 171 -32.04 22.29 1.96
N PHE A 172 -32.87 21.29 1.70
CA PHE A 172 -32.48 19.89 1.90
C PHE A 172 -31.32 19.47 1.01
N SER A 173 -31.34 19.85 -0.27
CA SER A 173 -30.23 19.57 -1.21
C SER A 173 -28.93 20.26 -0.78
N ASN A 174 -29.02 21.51 -0.31
CA ASN A 174 -27.88 22.27 0.17
C ASN A 174 -27.29 21.64 1.45
N LEU A 175 -28.13 21.28 2.42
CA LEU A 175 -27.69 20.59 3.64
C LEU A 175 -26.99 19.26 3.31
N THR A 176 -27.60 18.45 2.42
CA THR A 176 -27.02 17.15 2.03
C THR A 176 -25.64 17.31 1.41
N ARG A 177 -25.48 18.30 0.51
CA ARG A 177 -24.17 18.61 -0.10
C ARG A 177 -23.15 19.06 0.94
N THR A 178 -23.54 20.00 1.82
CA THR A 178 -22.67 20.52 2.89
C THR A 178 -22.22 19.38 3.82
N ILE A 179 -23.13 18.50 4.24
CA ILE A 179 -22.78 17.35 5.07
C ILE A 179 -21.75 16.46 4.36
N LEU A 180 -21.93 16.15 3.07
CA LEU A 180 -20.97 15.35 2.30
C LEU A 180 -19.59 16.02 2.23
N GLU A 181 -19.54 17.31 1.95
CA GLU A 181 -18.29 18.08 1.91
C GLU A 181 -17.55 18.11 3.28
N LEU A 182 -18.31 18.28 4.37
CA LEU A 182 -17.75 18.34 5.72
C LEU A 182 -17.32 16.96 6.26
N THR A 183 -17.92 15.86 5.78
CA THR A 183 -17.48 14.51 6.18
C THR A 183 -16.11 14.13 5.65
N GLU A 184 -15.59 14.83 4.64
CA GLU A 184 -14.24 14.65 4.10
C GLU A 184 -13.17 15.43 4.87
N LYS A 185 -13.59 16.38 5.75
CA LYS A 185 -12.69 17.21 6.54
C LYS A 185 -12.58 16.68 7.97
N ASP A 186 -11.38 16.66 8.52
CA ASP A 186 -11.16 16.30 9.92
C ASP A 186 -11.57 17.43 10.86
N MET A 187 -11.24 18.67 10.48
CA MET A 187 -11.50 19.90 11.24
C MET A 187 -12.22 20.93 10.36
N ILE A 188 -13.17 21.65 10.94
CA ILE A 188 -13.94 22.69 10.27
C ILE A 188 -13.97 23.96 11.14
N SER A 189 -14.25 25.12 10.54
CA SER A 189 -14.43 26.34 11.30
C SER A 189 -15.76 26.33 12.09
N ILE A 190 -15.82 27.06 13.19
CA ILE A 190 -17.08 27.24 13.94
C ILE A 190 -18.16 27.84 13.04
N ALA A 191 -17.80 28.73 12.12
CA ALA A 191 -18.72 29.31 11.15
C ALA A 191 -19.34 28.24 10.21
N GLU A 192 -18.52 27.29 9.72
CA GLU A 192 -19.01 26.17 8.91
C GLU A 192 -19.97 25.28 9.70
N GLU A 193 -19.67 24.94 10.97
CA GLU A 193 -20.53 24.14 11.83
C GLU A 193 -21.86 24.86 12.14
N VAL A 194 -21.79 26.14 12.53
CA VAL A 194 -22.99 26.99 12.80
C VAL A 194 -23.88 27.05 11.56
N LYS A 195 -23.32 27.27 10.38
CA LYS A 195 -24.07 27.28 9.11
C LYS A 195 -24.77 25.94 8.86
N THR A 196 -24.08 24.83 9.11
CA THR A 196 -24.64 23.49 8.90
C THR A 196 -25.74 23.18 9.89
N LEU A 197 -25.53 23.49 11.17
CA LEU A 197 -26.55 23.35 12.22
C LEU A 197 -27.77 24.23 11.96
N SER A 198 -27.59 25.47 11.49
CA SER A 198 -28.68 26.35 11.12
C SER A 198 -29.53 25.78 10.00
N LEU A 199 -28.89 25.27 8.92
CA LEU A 199 -29.60 24.61 7.82
C LEU A 199 -30.37 23.37 8.30
N TYR A 200 -29.77 22.58 9.17
CA TYR A 200 -30.43 21.39 9.76
C TYR A 200 -31.64 21.78 10.59
N LEU A 201 -31.49 22.77 11.50
CA LEU A 201 -32.56 23.25 12.37
C LEU A 201 -33.71 23.93 11.59
N GLU A 202 -33.39 24.62 10.49
CA GLU A 202 -34.43 25.18 9.60
C GLU A 202 -35.26 24.10 8.88
N ILE A 203 -34.64 22.99 8.49
CA ILE A 203 -35.32 21.84 7.89
C ILE A 203 -36.23 21.16 8.94
N GLU A 204 -35.71 20.95 10.15
CA GLU A 204 -36.52 20.38 11.23
C GLU A 204 -37.68 21.33 11.66
N LYS A 205 -37.45 22.67 11.65
CA LYS A 205 -38.48 23.65 11.97
C LYS A 205 -39.73 23.52 11.08
N ALA A 206 -39.54 23.27 9.80
CA ALA A 206 -40.63 23.03 8.86
C ALA A 206 -41.50 21.81 9.20
N ARG A 207 -41.06 20.96 10.10
CA ARG A 207 -41.74 19.73 10.54
C ARG A 207 -42.55 19.92 11.82
N PHE A 208 -42.23 20.95 12.62
CA PHE A 208 -42.85 21.22 13.91
C PHE A 208 -43.88 22.36 13.86
N ASP A 209 -44.18 22.82 12.68
CA ASP A 209 -45.03 24.01 12.48
C ASP A 209 -44.45 25.23 13.27
N ASP A 210 -45.28 26.05 13.88
CA ASP A 210 -44.85 27.24 14.64
C ASP A 210 -44.42 26.93 16.09
N ASP A 211 -44.45 25.69 16.52
CA ASP A 211 -44.13 25.25 17.90
C ASP A 211 -42.63 25.07 18.18
N PHE A 212 -41.76 25.26 17.19
CA PHE A 212 -40.29 25.07 17.36
C PHE A 212 -39.51 26.35 17.11
N ASP A 213 -38.68 26.68 18.09
CA ASP A 213 -37.76 27.81 18.00
C ASP A 213 -36.34 27.39 18.37
N TYR A 214 -35.34 28.04 17.76
CA TYR A 214 -33.94 27.79 18.07
C TYR A 214 -33.13 29.07 18.04
N GLN A 215 -32.02 29.08 18.82
CA GLN A 215 -31.07 30.17 18.85
C GLN A 215 -29.66 29.59 18.90
N ILE A 216 -28.76 30.15 18.05
CA ILE A 216 -27.35 29.82 18.06
C ILE A 216 -26.60 31.14 18.34
N ILE A 217 -25.77 31.15 19.38
CA ILE A 217 -24.98 32.30 19.79
C ILE A 217 -23.53 31.90 19.80
N VAL A 218 -22.68 32.68 19.11
CA VAL A 218 -21.23 32.59 19.19
C VAL A 218 -20.75 33.83 19.96
N ALA A 219 -19.98 33.60 21.02
CA ALA A 219 -19.43 34.67 21.82
C ALA A 219 -18.54 35.57 20.94
N PRO A 220 -18.59 36.93 21.16
CA PRO A 220 -17.88 37.85 20.29
C PRO A 220 -16.34 37.69 20.31
N GLU A 221 -15.83 37.06 21.35
CA GLU A 221 -14.39 36.81 21.54
C GLU A 221 -13.88 35.72 20.61
N ILE A 222 -14.77 34.87 20.08
CA ILE A 222 -14.43 33.74 19.17
C ILE A 222 -14.34 34.23 17.73
N ASP A 223 -13.16 34.10 17.12
CA ASP A 223 -13.04 34.20 15.67
C ASP A 223 -13.61 32.92 15.04
N SER A 224 -14.89 32.97 14.64
CA SER A 224 -15.62 31.83 14.14
C SER A 224 -15.09 31.28 12.80
N GLU A 225 -14.36 32.08 12.02
CA GLU A 225 -13.76 31.64 10.73
C GLU A 225 -12.41 30.94 10.94
N GLN A 226 -11.62 31.36 11.93
CA GLN A 226 -10.29 30.81 12.17
C GLN A 226 -10.31 29.67 13.20
N THR A 227 -11.20 29.73 14.19
CA THR A 227 -11.30 28.71 15.23
C THR A 227 -11.89 27.42 14.66
N LYS A 228 -11.12 26.34 14.78
CA LYS A 228 -11.49 25.02 14.22
C LYS A 228 -11.91 24.04 15.30
N ILE A 229 -12.92 23.26 15.00
CA ILE A 229 -13.42 22.14 15.81
C ILE A 229 -13.50 20.88 14.96
N PRO A 230 -13.54 19.66 15.56
CA PRO A 230 -13.76 18.42 14.82
C PRO A 230 -15.07 18.48 14.04
N SER A 231 -14.97 18.13 12.74
CA SER A 231 -16.12 18.16 11.84
C SER A 231 -17.28 17.31 12.36
N MET A 232 -18.53 17.80 12.24
CA MET A 232 -19.74 17.03 12.58
C MET A 232 -19.77 16.52 14.04
N LEU A 233 -19.14 17.24 14.97
CA LEU A 233 -19.11 16.87 16.40
C LEU A 233 -20.43 17.19 17.10
N LEU A 234 -21.06 18.30 16.77
CA LEU A 234 -22.25 18.80 17.47
C LEU A 234 -23.56 18.21 16.92
N GLN A 235 -23.60 17.92 15.64
CA GLN A 235 -24.80 17.45 14.95
C GLN A 235 -25.51 16.29 15.67
N PRO A 236 -24.83 15.22 16.14
CA PRO A 236 -25.49 14.10 16.80
C PRO A 236 -26.20 14.50 18.10
N TYR A 237 -25.71 15.49 18.83
CA TYR A 237 -26.34 15.96 20.07
C TYR A 237 -27.55 16.81 19.77
N VAL A 238 -27.49 17.65 18.74
CA VAL A 238 -28.65 18.43 18.26
C VAL A 238 -29.74 17.49 17.72
N GLU A 239 -29.38 16.49 16.94
CA GLU A 239 -30.31 15.45 16.49
C GLU A 239 -30.97 14.71 17.66
N ASN A 240 -30.19 14.35 18.68
CA ASN A 240 -30.75 13.69 19.88
C ASN A 240 -31.66 14.61 20.67
N ALA A 241 -31.35 15.89 20.82
CA ALA A 241 -32.20 16.88 21.45
C ALA A 241 -33.58 16.95 20.74
N ILE A 242 -33.60 17.01 19.41
CA ILE A 242 -34.83 17.04 18.62
C ILE A 242 -35.58 15.71 18.74
N LYS A 243 -34.94 14.61 18.40
CA LYS A 243 -35.56 13.28 18.26
C LYS A 243 -36.03 12.72 19.59
N HIS A 244 -35.25 12.88 20.64
CA HIS A 244 -35.47 12.26 21.94
C HIS A 244 -36.02 13.22 22.99
N GLY A 245 -35.72 14.51 22.84
CA GLY A 245 -36.18 15.56 23.76
C GLY A 245 -37.48 16.21 23.27
N LEU A 246 -37.45 16.84 22.10
CA LEU A 246 -38.49 17.75 21.66
C LEU A 246 -39.66 17.08 20.92
N LEU A 247 -39.41 15.99 20.17
CA LEU A 247 -40.44 15.33 19.37
C LEU A 247 -41.65 14.88 20.21
N HIS A 248 -41.42 14.51 21.47
CA HIS A 248 -42.44 14.01 22.38
C HIS A 248 -42.94 15.06 23.39
N LYS A 249 -42.49 16.32 23.21
CA LYS A 249 -42.90 17.43 24.06
C LYS A 249 -44.18 18.08 23.51
N GLU A 250 -45.12 18.38 24.38
CA GLU A 250 -46.27 19.24 24.10
C GLU A 250 -45.92 20.71 24.30
N GLY A 251 -46.44 21.58 23.43
CA GLY A 251 -46.23 23.02 23.45
C GLY A 251 -44.86 23.44 22.92
N LEU A 252 -44.44 24.66 23.26
CA LEU A 252 -43.28 25.29 22.67
C LEU A 252 -41.98 24.54 22.91
N LYS A 253 -41.31 24.19 21.83
CA LYS A 253 -40.07 23.45 21.76
C LYS A 253 -38.91 24.40 21.51
N LYS A 254 -37.85 24.33 22.31
CA LYS A 254 -36.73 25.23 22.17
C LYS A 254 -35.39 24.48 22.22
N ILE A 255 -34.49 24.89 21.35
CA ILE A 255 -33.07 24.54 21.41
C ILE A 255 -32.24 25.83 21.48
N PHE A 256 -31.30 25.84 22.40
CA PHE A 256 -30.31 26.90 22.52
C PHE A 256 -28.93 26.31 22.37
N ILE A 257 -28.10 26.91 21.49
CA ILE A 257 -26.71 26.48 21.26
C ILE A 257 -25.83 27.70 21.50
N GLN A 258 -24.86 27.57 22.41
CA GLN A 258 -23.95 28.63 22.75
C GLN A 258 -22.51 28.17 22.62
N PHE A 259 -21.70 28.95 21.92
CA PHE A 259 -20.27 28.81 21.85
C PHE A 259 -19.62 29.90 22.73
N SER A 260 -18.75 29.50 23.62
CA SER A 260 -17.95 30.36 24.48
C SER A 260 -16.52 29.88 24.51
N GLU A 261 -15.61 30.78 24.89
CA GLU A 261 -14.17 30.52 24.93
C GLU A 261 -13.65 30.76 26.34
N THR A 262 -12.81 29.85 26.84
CA THR A 262 -12.00 30.02 28.05
C THR A 262 -10.52 30.06 27.65
N GLU A 263 -9.60 30.21 28.61
CA GLU A 263 -8.16 30.20 28.31
C GLU A 263 -7.73 28.93 27.58
N ASP A 264 -8.21 27.78 28.04
CA ASP A 264 -7.74 26.44 27.55
C ASP A 264 -8.73 25.74 26.65
N TYR A 265 -10.00 26.10 26.64
CA TYR A 265 -11.06 25.34 25.98
C TYR A 265 -12.05 26.21 25.20
N ILE A 266 -12.59 25.66 24.15
CA ILE A 266 -13.82 26.12 23.52
C ILE A 266 -14.95 25.31 24.17
N SER A 267 -15.86 26.00 24.86
CA SER A 267 -17.01 25.38 25.53
C SER A 267 -18.27 25.61 24.72
N ILE A 268 -18.96 24.50 24.40
CA ILE A 268 -20.17 24.51 23.60
C ILE A 268 -21.29 23.93 24.45
N ILE A 269 -22.39 24.67 24.60
CA ILE A 269 -23.57 24.26 25.34
C ILE A 269 -24.72 24.04 24.36
N ILE A 270 -25.32 22.87 24.39
CA ILE A 270 -26.54 22.54 23.66
C ILE A 270 -27.60 22.29 24.71
N ASP A 271 -28.59 23.17 24.78
CA ASP A 271 -29.66 23.16 25.78
C ASP A 271 -31.02 22.96 25.13
N ASP A 272 -31.74 21.90 25.50
CA ASP A 272 -33.11 21.66 25.07
C ASP A 272 -34.13 21.79 26.25
N ASN A 273 -35.35 22.13 25.93
CA ASN A 273 -36.43 22.12 26.88
C ASN A 273 -37.35 20.88 26.73
N GLY A 274 -36.80 19.76 26.28
CA GLY A 274 -37.53 18.53 25.98
C GLY A 274 -38.02 17.77 27.21
N ILE A 275 -38.44 16.52 27.00
CA ILE A 275 -39.00 15.64 28.06
C ILE A 275 -37.92 15.04 28.98
N GLY A 276 -36.61 15.28 28.70
CA GLY A 276 -35.48 14.74 29.44
C GLY A 276 -35.15 13.27 29.09
N ARG A 277 -33.92 12.87 29.39
CA ARG A 277 -33.35 11.57 28.99
C ARG A 277 -34.08 10.38 29.63
N LYS A 278 -34.50 10.47 30.89
CA LYS A 278 -35.13 9.40 31.64
C LYS A 278 -36.48 9.05 31.00
N LYS A 279 -37.36 10.02 30.78
CA LYS A 279 -38.67 9.85 30.16
C LYS A 279 -38.55 9.38 28.70
N SER A 280 -37.58 9.91 27.97
CA SER A 280 -37.27 9.46 26.61
C SER A 280 -36.84 7.98 26.57
N SER A 281 -35.98 7.54 27.51
CA SER A 281 -35.57 6.14 27.64
C SER A 281 -36.74 5.20 27.94
N GLU A 282 -37.65 5.60 28.82
CA GLU A 282 -38.88 4.85 29.14
C GLU A 282 -39.78 4.66 27.90
N LEU A 283 -39.99 5.71 27.11
CA LEU A 283 -40.79 5.66 25.88
C LEU A 283 -40.14 4.76 24.81
N ASN A 284 -38.82 4.80 24.69
CA ASN A 284 -38.07 3.98 23.74
C ASN A 284 -38.01 2.50 24.14
N SER A 285 -38.00 2.18 25.43
CA SER A 285 -38.02 0.80 25.94
C SER A 285 -39.34 0.06 25.63
N ILE A 286 -40.42 0.80 25.50
CA ILE A 286 -41.76 0.28 25.13
C ILE A 286 -41.82 -0.02 23.62
N LYS A 287 -41.13 0.78 22.79
CA LYS A 287 -41.18 0.69 21.32
C LYS A 287 -40.20 -0.27 20.68
N ASN A 288 -38.99 -0.47 21.24
CA ASN A 288 -37.97 -1.33 20.64
C ASN A 288 -36.93 -1.81 21.66
N LYS A 289 -36.95 -3.10 22.02
CA LYS A 289 -35.92 -3.74 22.88
C LYS A 289 -34.52 -3.85 22.26
N ASN A 290 -34.34 -3.60 20.96
CA ASN A 290 -33.10 -3.93 20.26
C ASN A 290 -32.38 -2.75 19.59
N HIS A 291 -32.82 -1.50 19.73
CA HIS A 291 -32.20 -0.36 19.04
C HIS A 291 -31.50 0.63 19.98
N GLN A 292 -31.01 0.16 21.11
CA GLN A 292 -30.17 1.02 21.95
C GLN A 292 -28.77 1.15 21.38
N SER A 293 -28.42 2.40 21.03
CA SER A 293 -27.06 2.95 21.09
C SER A 293 -26.06 2.67 19.97
N PHE A 294 -26.41 2.31 18.77
CA PHE A 294 -25.39 2.32 17.71
C PHE A 294 -24.83 3.74 17.47
N ALA A 295 -25.69 4.75 17.45
CA ALA A 295 -25.28 6.15 17.27
C ALA A 295 -24.44 6.67 18.45
N THR A 296 -24.89 6.44 19.69
CA THR A 296 -24.17 6.89 20.90
C THR A 296 -22.80 6.22 21.03
N LYS A 297 -22.72 4.92 20.70
CA LYS A 297 -21.47 4.18 20.73
C LYS A 297 -20.50 4.62 19.63
N ALA A 298 -21.03 4.95 18.44
CA ALA A 298 -20.21 5.46 17.33
C ALA A 298 -19.62 6.85 17.65
N ILE A 299 -20.42 7.72 18.32
CA ILE A 299 -19.97 9.04 18.79
C ILE A 299 -18.85 8.88 19.84
N GLN A 300 -19.08 8.00 20.83
CA GLN A 300 -18.09 7.76 21.88
C GLN A 300 -16.77 7.22 21.28
N ASN A 301 -16.84 6.22 20.40
CA ASN A 301 -15.67 5.69 19.72
C ASN A 301 -14.90 6.77 18.93
N ARG A 302 -15.63 7.72 18.32
CA ARG A 302 -14.99 8.84 17.60
C ARG A 302 -14.26 9.79 18.54
N ILE A 303 -14.87 10.11 19.68
CA ILE A 303 -14.25 10.96 20.71
C ILE A 303 -13.03 10.28 21.30
N ASP A 304 -13.12 8.96 21.56
CA ASP A 304 -11.98 8.19 22.05
C ASP A 304 -10.83 8.20 21.04
N LEU A 305 -11.12 8.12 19.73
CA LEU A 305 -10.13 8.26 18.66
C LEU A 305 -9.51 9.66 18.61
N LEU A 306 -10.32 10.72 18.73
CA LEU A 306 -9.85 12.10 18.75
C LEU A 306 -8.98 12.39 19.97
N ASN A 307 -9.27 11.72 21.09
CA ASN A 307 -8.53 11.83 22.33
C ASN A 307 -7.27 10.95 22.39
N GLN A 308 -7.06 10.04 21.41
CA GLN A 308 -5.83 9.26 21.33
C GLN A 308 -4.64 10.18 21.07
N ASN A 309 -3.61 10.07 21.91
CA ASN A 309 -2.37 10.83 21.82
C ASN A 309 -2.49 12.35 22.12
N GLN A 310 -3.61 12.82 22.70
CA GLN A 310 -3.73 14.20 23.14
C GLN A 310 -3.58 14.34 24.67
N THR A 311 -2.84 15.36 25.12
CA THR A 311 -2.65 15.68 26.55
C THR A 311 -3.95 16.21 27.15
N ASN A 312 -4.60 17.12 26.43
CA ASN A 312 -5.89 17.69 26.78
C ASN A 312 -6.98 16.99 25.96
N LYS A 313 -8.04 16.54 26.63
CA LYS A 313 -9.07 15.69 26.02
C LYS A 313 -10.38 16.46 25.80
N ILE A 314 -11.05 16.15 24.70
CA ILE A 314 -12.45 16.56 24.50
C ILE A 314 -13.27 15.90 25.59
N SER A 315 -14.05 16.69 26.36
CA SER A 315 -14.97 16.21 27.38
C SER A 315 -16.40 16.49 27.02
N ILE A 316 -17.32 15.62 27.42
CA ILE A 316 -18.76 15.76 27.20
C ILE A 316 -19.50 15.42 28.47
N GLU A 317 -20.28 16.37 28.93
CA GLU A 317 -21.08 16.27 30.13
C GLU A 317 -22.57 16.45 29.82
N PHE A 318 -23.41 15.62 30.43
CA PHE A 318 -24.87 15.69 30.29
C PHE A 318 -25.50 16.05 31.63
N THR A 319 -26.31 17.10 31.64
CA THR A 319 -27.06 17.53 32.79
C THR A 319 -28.56 17.41 32.50
N ASP A 320 -29.24 16.60 33.28
CA ASP A 320 -30.71 16.50 33.22
C ASP A 320 -31.37 17.64 34.01
N LYS A 321 -32.17 18.45 33.34
CA LYS A 321 -32.89 19.57 33.97
C LYS A 321 -34.18 19.08 34.58
N VAL A 322 -34.42 19.44 35.84
CA VAL A 322 -35.65 19.11 36.55
C VAL A 322 -36.26 20.38 37.13
N ASN A 323 -37.57 20.41 37.20
CA ASN A 323 -38.30 21.45 37.94
C ASN A 323 -38.26 21.19 39.46
N PRO A 324 -38.74 22.11 40.32
CA PRO A 324 -38.82 21.90 41.77
C PRO A 324 -39.60 20.63 42.19
N SER A 325 -40.49 20.13 41.32
CA SER A 325 -41.25 18.91 41.54
C SER A 325 -40.56 17.65 41.02
N GLN A 326 -39.22 17.73 40.70
CA GLN A 326 -38.44 16.61 40.18
C GLN A 326 -38.90 16.08 38.80
N ILE A 327 -39.67 16.85 38.07
CA ILE A 327 -40.12 16.51 36.71
C ILE A 327 -39.05 16.99 35.71
N ALA A 328 -38.65 16.13 34.81
CA ALA A 328 -37.66 16.50 33.76
C ALA A 328 -38.27 17.57 32.84
N ILE A 329 -37.48 18.63 32.59
CA ILE A 329 -37.86 19.78 31.77
C ILE A 329 -36.86 20.05 30.64
N GLY A 330 -35.95 19.12 30.38
CA GLY A 330 -34.98 19.21 29.29
C GLY A 330 -33.62 18.60 29.64
N THR A 331 -32.69 18.74 28.72
CA THR A 331 -31.29 18.29 28.86
C THR A 331 -30.33 19.38 28.42
N THR A 332 -29.21 19.52 29.13
CA THR A 332 -28.07 20.33 28.72
C THR A 332 -26.90 19.41 28.42
N VAL A 333 -26.31 19.56 27.25
CA VAL A 333 -25.05 18.92 26.86
C VAL A 333 -23.96 19.97 26.81
N ARG A 334 -22.90 19.77 27.59
CA ARG A 334 -21.71 20.62 27.59
C ARG A 334 -20.58 19.85 26.91
N ILE A 335 -19.96 20.45 25.92
CA ILE A 335 -18.84 19.90 25.17
C ILE A 335 -17.65 20.85 25.33
N GLU A 336 -16.54 20.37 25.83
CA GLU A 336 -15.31 21.13 25.96
C GLU A 336 -14.25 20.59 25.02
N ILE A 337 -13.76 21.43 24.14
CA ILE A 337 -12.75 21.11 23.13
C ILE A 337 -11.47 21.89 23.51
N PRO A 338 -10.35 21.21 23.75
CA PRO A 338 -9.10 21.89 24.03
C PRO A 338 -8.71 22.80 22.86
N LYS A 339 -8.26 23.99 23.14
CA LYS A 339 -7.58 24.81 22.16
C LYS A 339 -6.26 24.12 21.84
N ASN A 340 -6.03 23.83 20.56
CA ASN A 340 -4.72 23.37 20.15
C ASN A 340 -3.72 24.50 20.45
N GLU A 341 -2.80 24.27 21.36
CA GLU A 341 -1.56 25.02 21.38
C GLU A 341 -0.93 24.84 20.00
N ASN A 342 -0.89 25.90 19.21
CA ASN A 342 -0.13 25.88 17.96
C ASN A 342 1.30 25.46 18.29
N PRO A 343 1.85 24.42 17.59
CA PRO A 343 3.24 24.06 17.75
C PRO A 343 4.16 25.16 17.23
#